data_42925690609d1d45a5ce2750a4a2d775
#
_entry.id   42925690609d1d45a5ce2750a4a2d775
#
_cell.length_a   1.000
_cell.length_b   1.000
_cell.length_c   1.000
_cell.angle_alpha   90.00
_cell.angle_beta   90.00
_cell.angle_gamma   90.00
#
_symmetry.space_group_name_H-M   'P 1'
#
loop_
_entity.id
_entity.type
_entity.pdbx_description
1 polymer ?
#
loop_
_entity_poly.entity_id
_entity_poly.type
_entity_poly.pdbx_seq_one_letter_code
_entity_poly.pdbx_strand_id
1 'polypeptide(L)'
;MGEDGPPPGRPRIAGIDVSRPNVARVYDAFLGGKDNFAADREFVARAMQLAPKAPLAAQANRAFLRRAVRYLVGEAGINQLLDIGSGLPTQGNVSEVAHEIDPAVRVVHVDNDPVVYTHSKALLADTRTTDIVSGDIRRPAEILADPAVRALIDFGRPVGLLLIVILHHIEDYEDPAGIAAQLRDPMPAGS
;
A
#
# COMPACT_ATOMS: atom_id res chain seq x y z
N MET A 1 6.12 32.67 18.74
CA MET A 1 5.97 31.23 18.93
C MET A 1 4.49 30.92 18.71
N GLY A 2 4.12 30.56 17.49
CA GLY A 2 2.76 30.18 17.11
C GLY A 2 2.63 28.66 17.20
N GLU A 3 1.68 28.21 17.99
CA GLU A 3 1.30 26.79 18.03
C GLU A 3 0.62 26.45 16.70
N ASP A 4 1.37 25.86 15.77
CA ASP A 4 0.82 25.21 14.58
C ASP A 4 0.19 23.87 14.99
N GLY A 5 -0.96 23.97 15.66
CA GLY A 5 -1.86 22.84 15.84
C GLY A 5 -2.45 22.41 14.49
N PRO A 6 -2.87 21.16 14.34
CA PRO A 6 -3.53 20.71 13.12
C PRO A 6 -4.74 21.58 12.79
N PRO A 7 -5.04 21.79 11.50
CA PRO A 7 -6.17 22.62 11.10
C PRO A 7 -7.46 22.12 11.78
N PRO A 8 -8.33 23.02 12.23
CA PRO A 8 -9.54 22.66 12.94
C PRO A 8 -10.44 21.79 12.04
N GLY A 9 -10.78 20.58 12.49
CA GLY A 9 -11.76 19.70 11.85
C GLY A 9 -11.33 18.27 11.54
N ARG A 10 -10.04 17.90 11.67
CA ARG A 10 -9.65 16.48 11.54
C ARG A 10 -9.69 15.78 12.91
N PRO A 11 -10.41 14.64 13.04
CA PRO A 11 -10.37 13.86 14.27
C PRO A 11 -8.94 13.40 14.56
N ARG A 12 -8.47 13.59 15.80
CA ARG A 12 -7.23 12.96 16.28
C ARG A 12 -7.49 11.47 16.36
N ILE A 13 -6.88 10.70 15.46
CA ILE A 13 -6.87 9.24 15.60
C ILE A 13 -5.89 8.95 16.73
N ALA A 14 -6.37 8.35 17.81
CA ALA A 14 -5.56 8.00 18.97
C ALA A 14 -4.42 7.03 18.54
N GLY A 15 -3.18 7.36 18.90
CA GLY A 15 -2.02 6.50 18.61
C GLY A 15 -1.19 6.89 17.39
N ILE A 16 -1.56 7.93 16.61
CA ILE A 16 -0.76 8.40 15.49
C ILE A 16 0.27 9.43 15.96
N ASP A 17 1.56 9.11 15.81
CA ASP A 17 2.63 10.08 15.98
C ASP A 17 2.76 10.96 14.72
N VAL A 18 2.26 12.18 14.81
CA VAL A 18 2.33 13.19 13.73
C VAL A 18 3.59 14.05 13.81
N SER A 19 4.41 13.87 14.87
CA SER A 19 5.64 14.65 15.09
C SER A 19 6.82 14.12 14.26
N ARG A 20 6.72 12.92 13.72
CA ARG A 20 7.75 12.27 12.91
C ARG A 20 7.23 11.99 11.50
N PRO A 21 8.11 12.11 10.47
CA PRO A 21 7.73 11.73 9.12
C PRO A 21 7.44 10.22 9.05
N ASN A 22 6.47 9.86 8.23
CA ASN A 22 6.07 8.49 7.97
C ASN A 22 6.12 8.20 6.47
N VAL A 23 6.56 6.99 6.09
CA VAL A 23 6.80 6.63 4.69
C VAL A 23 5.56 6.79 3.82
N ALA A 24 4.40 6.29 4.27
CA ALA A 24 3.16 6.38 3.49
C ALA A 24 2.69 7.84 3.32
N ARG A 25 2.81 8.66 4.37
CA ARG A 25 2.44 10.08 4.33
C ARG A 25 3.42 10.94 3.51
N VAL A 26 4.71 10.62 3.57
CA VAL A 26 5.75 11.23 2.73
C VAL A 26 5.49 10.91 1.26
N TYR A 27 5.14 9.65 0.94
CA TYR A 27 4.78 9.26 -0.42
C TYR A 27 3.51 9.98 -0.92
N ASP A 28 2.48 10.10 -0.07
CA ASP A 28 1.29 10.91 -0.35
C ASP A 28 1.65 12.37 -0.67
N ALA A 29 2.55 12.97 0.11
CA ALA A 29 3.01 14.33 -0.12
C ALA A 29 3.79 14.48 -1.45
N PHE A 30 4.62 13.49 -1.86
CA PHE A 30 5.26 13.49 -3.17
C PHE A 30 4.26 13.41 -4.33
N LEU A 31 3.11 12.78 -4.12
CA LEU A 31 2.03 12.74 -5.09
C LEU A 31 1.13 13.98 -5.09
N GLY A 32 1.38 14.95 -4.19
CA GLY A 32 0.55 16.15 -4.01
C GLY A 32 -0.74 15.89 -3.26
N GLY A 33 -0.80 14.80 -2.51
CA GLY A 33 -1.92 14.43 -1.65
C GLY A 33 -2.08 15.33 -0.43
N LYS A 34 -3.14 15.10 0.34
CA LYS A 34 -3.53 15.92 1.50
C LYS A 34 -3.47 15.17 2.83
N ASP A 35 -3.12 13.89 2.79
CA ASP A 35 -3.12 13.00 3.97
C ASP A 35 -1.73 12.93 4.62
N ASN A 36 -1.09 14.09 4.76
CA ASN A 36 0.22 14.30 5.33
C ASN A 36 0.21 15.45 6.35
N PHE A 37 1.18 15.43 7.27
CA PHE A 37 1.33 16.42 8.33
C PHE A 37 2.58 17.30 8.12
N ALA A 38 2.81 18.27 9.01
CA ALA A 38 3.92 19.21 8.90
C ALA A 38 5.28 18.50 8.84
N ALA A 39 5.50 17.50 9.71
CA ALA A 39 6.75 16.72 9.73
C ALA A 39 7.02 15.99 8.40
N ASP A 40 5.98 15.48 7.75
CA ASP A 40 6.08 14.81 6.44
C ASP A 40 6.47 15.81 5.35
N ARG A 41 5.81 16.98 5.32
CA ARG A 41 6.12 18.05 4.35
C ARG A 41 7.50 18.65 4.52
N GLU A 42 7.97 18.81 5.76
CA GLU A 42 9.35 19.25 6.05
C GLU A 42 10.37 18.23 5.56
N PHE A 43 10.10 16.94 5.78
CA PHE A 43 10.96 15.87 5.25
C PHE A 43 11.00 15.92 3.72
N VAL A 44 9.83 16.03 3.05
CA VAL A 44 9.73 16.16 1.59
C VAL A 44 10.51 17.37 1.09
N ALA A 45 10.38 18.53 1.74
CA ALA A 45 11.11 19.74 1.35
C ALA A 45 12.65 19.54 1.40
N ARG A 46 13.16 18.84 2.43
CA ARG A 46 14.58 18.49 2.53
C ARG A 46 14.98 17.44 1.50
N ALA A 47 14.17 16.41 1.32
CA ALA A 47 14.44 15.35 0.35
C ALA A 47 14.50 15.90 -1.08
N MET A 48 13.65 16.84 -1.43
CA MET A 48 13.66 17.50 -2.75
C MET A 48 14.91 18.34 -3.03
N GLN A 49 15.63 18.80 -2.00
CA GLN A 49 16.94 19.46 -2.20
C GLN A 49 18.00 18.46 -2.69
N LEU A 50 17.92 17.20 -2.25
CA LEU A 50 18.86 16.14 -2.62
C LEU A 50 18.37 15.38 -3.87
N ALA A 51 17.07 15.20 -4.01
CA ALA A 51 16.44 14.44 -5.09
C ALA A 51 15.25 15.21 -5.69
N PRO A 52 15.49 16.27 -6.49
CA PRO A 52 14.41 17.12 -7.04
C PRO A 52 13.37 16.37 -7.89
N LYS A 53 13.76 15.20 -8.41
CA LYS A 53 12.90 14.35 -9.25
C LYS A 53 12.07 13.33 -8.47
N ALA A 54 12.14 13.29 -7.14
CA ALA A 54 11.38 12.34 -6.33
C ALA A 54 9.86 12.36 -6.60
N PRO A 55 9.19 13.52 -6.74
CA PRO A 55 7.77 13.55 -7.11
C PRO A 55 7.48 12.91 -8.47
N LEU A 56 8.36 13.12 -9.46
CA LEU A 56 8.20 12.48 -10.78
C LEU A 56 8.38 10.97 -10.71
N ALA A 57 9.29 10.49 -9.87
CA ALA A 57 9.47 9.06 -9.62
C ALA A 57 8.22 8.46 -8.96
N ALA A 58 7.64 9.13 -7.96
CA ALA A 58 6.39 8.70 -7.33
C ALA A 58 5.22 8.64 -8.32
N GLN A 59 5.08 9.65 -9.19
CA GLN A 59 4.07 9.67 -10.25
C GLN A 59 4.28 8.55 -11.27
N ALA A 60 5.53 8.34 -11.72
CA ALA A 60 5.87 7.27 -12.66
C ALA A 60 5.57 5.88 -12.08
N ASN A 61 5.87 5.69 -10.78
CA ASN A 61 5.54 4.47 -10.06
C ASN A 61 4.01 4.27 -9.96
N ARG A 62 3.23 5.30 -9.65
CA ARG A 62 1.77 5.21 -9.64
C ARG A 62 1.21 4.86 -11.03
N ALA A 63 1.78 5.43 -12.07
CA ALA A 63 1.42 5.08 -13.45
C ALA A 63 1.81 3.63 -13.81
N PHE A 64 2.93 3.13 -13.30
CA PHE A 64 3.33 1.73 -13.44
C PHE A 64 2.33 0.79 -12.72
N LEU A 65 1.97 1.08 -11.47
CA LEU A 65 0.97 0.31 -10.71
C LEU A 65 -0.32 0.16 -11.52
N ARG A 66 -0.85 1.27 -12.05
CA ARG A 66 -2.08 1.24 -12.86
C ARG A 66 -1.95 0.34 -14.10
N ARG A 67 -0.81 0.39 -14.80
CA ARG A 67 -0.57 -0.47 -15.96
C ARG A 67 -0.44 -1.93 -15.55
N ALA A 68 0.29 -2.22 -14.47
CA ALA A 68 0.46 -3.58 -13.96
C ALA A 68 -0.87 -4.20 -13.56
N VAL A 69 -1.71 -3.49 -12.81
CA VAL A 69 -3.03 -3.98 -12.41
C VAL A 69 -3.92 -4.19 -13.64
N ARG A 70 -3.91 -3.26 -14.60
CA ARG A 70 -4.69 -3.42 -15.86
C ARG A 70 -4.26 -4.63 -16.66
N TYR A 71 -2.96 -4.89 -16.74
CA TYR A 71 -2.43 -6.08 -17.39
C TYR A 71 -2.86 -7.35 -16.65
N LEU A 72 -2.65 -7.41 -15.33
CA LEU A 72 -2.98 -8.58 -14.52
C LEU A 72 -4.47 -8.94 -14.62
N VAL A 73 -5.35 -7.96 -14.48
CA VAL A 73 -6.80 -8.20 -14.49
C VAL A 73 -7.34 -8.34 -15.91
N GLY A 74 -7.00 -7.39 -16.79
CA GLY A 74 -7.62 -7.30 -18.11
C GLY A 74 -7.03 -8.25 -19.15
N GLU A 75 -5.75 -8.57 -19.07
CA GLU A 75 -5.05 -9.38 -20.08
C GLU A 75 -4.66 -10.76 -19.55
N ALA A 76 -4.07 -10.83 -18.34
CA ALA A 76 -3.67 -12.10 -17.72
C ALA A 76 -4.84 -12.84 -17.05
N GLY A 77 -6.00 -12.19 -16.85
CA GLY A 77 -7.18 -12.81 -16.28
C GLY A 77 -7.07 -13.11 -14.78
N ILE A 78 -6.17 -12.42 -14.07
CA ILE A 78 -6.00 -12.56 -12.62
C ILE A 78 -7.16 -11.86 -11.92
N ASN A 79 -7.91 -12.59 -11.13
CA ASN A 79 -9.11 -12.09 -10.45
C ASN A 79 -8.97 -11.98 -8.93
N GLN A 80 -7.75 -12.09 -8.41
CA GLN A 80 -7.43 -11.88 -7.01
C GLN A 80 -6.02 -11.30 -6.85
N LEU A 81 -5.92 -10.21 -6.08
CA LEU A 81 -4.70 -9.44 -5.90
C LEU A 81 -4.34 -9.35 -4.42
N LEU A 82 -3.08 -9.55 -4.10
CA LEU A 82 -2.50 -9.34 -2.77
C LEU A 82 -1.49 -8.19 -2.87
N ASP A 83 -1.84 -7.03 -2.30
CA ASP A 83 -1.09 -5.79 -2.39
C ASP A 83 -0.39 -5.51 -1.06
N ILE A 84 0.91 -5.75 -0.98
CA ILE A 84 1.70 -5.65 0.25
C ILE A 84 2.50 -4.35 0.27
N GLY A 85 2.34 -3.58 1.35
CA GLY A 85 2.82 -2.21 1.45
C GLY A 85 1.94 -1.25 0.65
N SER A 86 0.62 -1.40 0.79
CA SER A 86 -0.36 -0.68 -0.03
C SER A 86 -0.29 0.84 0.12
N GLY A 87 0.18 1.33 1.26
CA GLY A 87 0.20 2.75 1.58
C GLY A 87 -1.19 3.36 1.75
N LEU A 88 -1.26 4.67 1.84
CA LEU A 88 -2.53 5.37 1.96
C LEU A 88 -3.42 5.13 0.74
N PRO A 89 -4.73 4.92 0.93
CA PRO A 89 -5.69 4.63 -0.14
C PRO A 89 -6.02 5.90 -0.93
N THR A 90 -5.01 6.43 -1.62
CA THR A 90 -5.11 7.58 -2.51
C THR A 90 -5.71 7.18 -3.86
N GLN A 91 -6.13 8.15 -4.67
CA GLN A 91 -6.71 7.91 -6.00
C GLN A 91 -5.82 6.99 -6.86
N GLY A 92 -6.44 6.03 -7.53
CA GLY A 92 -5.77 5.05 -8.37
C GLY A 92 -5.02 3.99 -7.57
N ASN A 93 -5.54 3.63 -6.39
CA ASN A 93 -5.07 2.47 -5.64
C ASN A 93 -5.41 1.16 -6.38
N VAL A 94 -4.85 0.04 -5.91
CA VAL A 94 -4.99 -1.27 -6.59
C VAL A 94 -6.45 -1.68 -6.75
N SER A 95 -7.26 -1.55 -5.71
CA SER A 95 -8.68 -1.95 -5.78
C SER A 95 -9.50 -1.06 -6.71
N GLU A 96 -9.29 0.26 -6.70
CA GLU A 96 -9.96 1.16 -7.65
C GLU A 96 -9.66 0.76 -9.10
N VAL A 97 -8.37 0.58 -9.43
CA VAL A 97 -7.95 0.24 -10.80
C VAL A 97 -8.46 -1.15 -11.21
N ALA A 98 -8.44 -2.12 -10.30
CA ALA A 98 -8.95 -3.46 -10.56
C ALA A 98 -10.46 -3.44 -10.82
N HIS A 99 -11.23 -2.72 -10.01
CA HIS A 99 -12.68 -2.63 -10.10
C HIS A 99 -13.18 -1.76 -11.28
N GLU A 100 -12.34 -0.87 -11.83
CA GLU A 100 -12.60 -0.22 -13.13
C GLU A 100 -12.73 -1.25 -14.27
N ILE A 101 -12.07 -2.41 -14.15
CA ILE A 101 -12.01 -3.45 -15.17
C ILE A 101 -13.04 -4.54 -14.87
N ASP A 102 -12.99 -5.09 -13.66
CA ASP A 102 -13.92 -6.10 -13.18
C ASP A 102 -14.22 -5.89 -11.69
N PRO A 103 -15.44 -5.45 -11.33
CA PRO A 103 -15.87 -5.24 -9.95
C PRO A 103 -15.83 -6.50 -9.07
N ALA A 104 -15.73 -7.70 -9.68
CA ALA A 104 -15.67 -8.96 -8.95
C ALA A 104 -14.23 -9.35 -8.52
N VAL A 105 -13.21 -8.62 -8.95
CA VAL A 105 -11.80 -8.87 -8.54
C VAL A 105 -11.67 -8.71 -7.03
N ARG A 106 -11.07 -9.69 -6.40
CA ARG A 106 -10.81 -9.67 -4.96
C ARG A 106 -9.45 -9.04 -4.70
N VAL A 107 -9.41 -8.09 -3.77
CA VAL A 107 -8.18 -7.37 -3.43
C VAL A 107 -8.00 -7.38 -1.93
N VAL A 108 -6.84 -7.83 -1.46
CA VAL A 108 -6.43 -7.66 -0.07
C VAL A 108 -5.24 -6.71 -0.04
N HIS A 109 -5.43 -5.60 0.64
CA HIS A 109 -4.35 -4.68 0.97
C HIS A 109 -3.70 -5.10 2.28
N VAL A 110 -2.39 -4.96 2.39
CA VAL A 110 -1.63 -5.24 3.60
C VAL A 110 -0.70 -4.07 3.87
N ASP A 111 -0.74 -3.54 5.09
CA ASP A 111 0.19 -2.49 5.52
C ASP A 111 0.45 -2.59 7.02
N ASN A 112 1.63 -2.23 7.48
CA ASN A 112 1.98 -2.26 8.90
C ASN A 112 1.73 -0.92 9.61
N ASP A 113 1.37 0.14 8.87
CA ASP A 113 1.11 1.46 9.41
C ASP A 113 -0.32 1.57 9.95
N PRO A 114 -0.50 1.90 11.25
CA PRO A 114 -1.84 2.09 11.82
C PRO A 114 -2.66 3.20 11.15
N VAL A 115 -1.99 4.21 10.57
CA VAL A 115 -2.66 5.30 9.83
C VAL A 115 -3.25 4.74 8.56
N VAL A 116 -2.42 4.02 7.79
CA VAL A 116 -2.86 3.36 6.54
C VAL A 116 -4.02 2.42 6.82
N TYR A 117 -3.87 1.54 7.83
CA TYR A 117 -4.92 0.61 8.21
C TYR A 117 -6.24 1.33 8.54
N THR A 118 -6.18 2.37 9.38
CA THR A 118 -7.38 3.10 9.81
C THR A 118 -8.06 3.83 8.65
N HIS A 119 -7.28 4.50 7.80
CA HIS A 119 -7.81 5.17 6.61
C HIS A 119 -8.42 4.19 5.62
N SER A 120 -7.72 3.08 5.35
CA SER A 120 -8.20 2.05 4.43
C SER A 120 -9.46 1.37 4.94
N LYS A 121 -9.53 1.06 6.23
CA LYS A 121 -10.77 0.54 6.83
C LYS A 121 -11.94 1.50 6.68
N ALA A 122 -11.73 2.80 6.84
CA ALA A 122 -12.80 3.79 6.71
C ALA A 122 -13.29 3.95 5.25
N LEU A 123 -12.40 3.75 4.27
CA LEU A 123 -12.70 4.00 2.85
C LEU A 123 -13.04 2.72 2.06
N LEU A 124 -12.45 1.57 2.45
CA LEU A 124 -12.55 0.32 1.70
C LEU A 124 -13.41 -0.75 2.41
N ALA A 125 -13.80 -0.52 3.67
CA ALA A 125 -14.28 -1.55 4.61
C ALA A 125 -15.68 -2.11 4.35
N ASP A 126 -16.33 -1.84 3.21
CA ASP A 126 -17.69 -2.30 3.00
C ASP A 126 -17.91 -3.03 1.68
N THR A 127 -16.85 -3.55 1.08
CA THR A 127 -16.98 -4.31 -0.15
C THR A 127 -16.70 -5.80 0.10
N ARG A 128 -17.54 -6.67 -0.44
CA ARG A 128 -17.34 -8.13 -0.39
C ARG A 128 -16.08 -8.59 -1.12
N THR A 129 -15.41 -7.70 -1.83
CA THR A 129 -14.28 -7.97 -2.72
C THR A 129 -12.99 -7.30 -2.28
N THR A 130 -13.03 -6.42 -1.26
CA THR A 130 -11.82 -5.71 -0.80
C THR A 130 -11.73 -5.73 0.71
N ASP A 131 -10.55 -6.01 1.24
CA ASP A 131 -10.23 -5.85 2.66
C ASP A 131 -8.82 -5.29 2.86
N ILE A 132 -8.54 -4.83 4.08
CA ILE A 132 -7.22 -4.37 4.55
C ILE A 132 -6.84 -5.15 5.80
N VAL A 133 -5.60 -5.63 5.82
CA VAL A 133 -4.99 -6.36 6.93
C VAL A 133 -3.80 -5.58 7.48
N SER A 134 -3.68 -5.51 8.79
CA SER A 134 -2.46 -5.01 9.43
C SER A 134 -1.43 -6.13 9.42
N GLY A 135 -0.35 -5.96 8.64
CA GLY A 135 0.70 -6.98 8.50
C GLY A 135 2.05 -6.39 8.13
N ASP A 136 3.12 -6.98 8.65
CA ASP A 136 4.49 -6.60 8.32
C ASP A 136 5.05 -7.57 7.28
N ILE A 137 5.54 -7.04 6.16
CA ILE A 137 6.16 -7.83 5.08
C ILE A 137 7.33 -8.70 5.59
N ARG A 138 7.99 -8.32 6.67
CA ARG A 138 9.05 -9.10 7.34
C ARG A 138 8.55 -10.41 7.96
N ARG A 139 7.24 -10.56 8.04
CA ARG A 139 6.54 -11.73 8.59
C ARG A 139 5.58 -12.33 7.57
N PRO A 140 6.08 -12.76 6.40
CA PRO A 140 5.24 -13.20 5.29
C PRO A 140 4.31 -14.35 5.67
N ALA A 141 4.74 -15.26 6.53
CA ALA A 141 3.92 -16.37 7.00
C ALA A 141 2.68 -15.93 7.80
N GLU A 142 2.80 -14.84 8.60
CA GLU A 142 1.67 -14.28 9.33
C GLU A 142 0.65 -13.66 8.37
N ILE A 143 1.11 -12.93 7.35
CA ILE A 143 0.25 -12.36 6.29
C ILE A 143 -0.52 -13.47 5.56
N LEU A 144 0.20 -14.49 5.10
CA LEU A 144 -0.39 -15.60 4.34
C LEU A 144 -1.36 -16.46 5.17
N ALA A 145 -1.18 -16.48 6.49
CA ALA A 145 -2.05 -17.21 7.41
C ALA A 145 -3.24 -16.37 7.92
N ASP A 146 -3.24 -15.05 7.68
CA ASP A 146 -4.27 -14.16 8.20
C ASP A 146 -5.67 -14.57 7.71
N PRO A 147 -6.67 -14.69 8.61
CA PRO A 147 -8.01 -15.11 8.24
C PRO A 147 -8.70 -14.25 7.19
N ALA A 148 -8.46 -12.92 7.19
CA ALA A 148 -9.05 -12.01 6.21
C ALA A 148 -8.38 -12.19 4.83
N VAL A 149 -7.07 -12.43 4.78
CA VAL A 149 -6.37 -12.81 3.55
C VAL A 149 -6.97 -14.12 3.00
N ARG A 150 -7.08 -15.15 3.85
CA ARG A 150 -7.62 -16.46 3.47
C ARG A 150 -9.10 -16.45 3.07
N ALA A 151 -9.87 -15.48 3.55
CA ALA A 151 -11.28 -15.34 3.18
C ALA A 151 -11.45 -14.83 1.74
N LEU A 152 -10.53 -14.00 1.25
CA LEU A 152 -10.60 -13.38 -0.08
C LEU A 152 -9.65 -14.02 -1.10
N ILE A 153 -8.48 -14.49 -0.68
CA ILE A 153 -7.45 -15.07 -1.55
C ILE A 153 -7.48 -16.58 -1.47
N ASP A 154 -7.73 -17.22 -2.59
CA ASP A 154 -7.65 -18.67 -2.78
C ASP A 154 -6.27 -19.01 -3.38
N PHE A 155 -5.35 -19.48 -2.55
CA PHE A 155 -4.00 -19.89 -2.97
C PHE A 155 -3.96 -21.17 -3.82
N GLY A 156 -5.10 -21.77 -4.12
CA GLY A 156 -5.24 -22.81 -5.14
C GLY A 156 -5.42 -22.27 -6.57
N ARG A 157 -5.54 -20.95 -6.72
CA ARG A 157 -5.75 -20.24 -7.99
C ARG A 157 -4.71 -19.13 -8.16
N PRO A 158 -4.37 -18.71 -9.40
CA PRO A 158 -3.41 -17.65 -9.64
C PRO A 158 -3.72 -16.36 -8.85
N VAL A 159 -2.68 -15.78 -8.25
CA VAL A 159 -2.72 -14.57 -7.43
C VAL A 159 -1.80 -13.52 -8.04
N GLY A 160 -2.28 -12.31 -8.22
CA GLY A 160 -1.42 -11.17 -8.52
C GLY A 160 -0.78 -10.65 -7.22
N LEU A 161 0.46 -11.01 -6.95
CA LEU A 161 1.23 -10.48 -5.82
C LEU A 161 1.88 -9.14 -6.21
N LEU A 162 1.56 -8.09 -5.48
CA LEU A 162 2.08 -6.76 -5.72
C LEU A 162 3.03 -6.35 -4.58
N LEU A 163 4.29 -6.11 -4.91
CA LEU A 163 5.35 -5.63 -4.01
C LEU A 163 5.92 -4.31 -4.55
N ILE A 164 5.04 -3.31 -4.68
CA ILE A 164 5.37 -2.07 -5.39
C ILE A 164 5.94 -1.05 -4.41
N VAL A 165 7.21 -0.66 -4.61
CA VAL A 165 7.91 0.34 -3.79
C VAL A 165 7.93 -0.04 -2.30
N ILE A 166 8.12 -1.32 -2.00
CA ILE A 166 8.19 -1.81 -0.61
C ILE A 166 9.54 -2.47 -0.30
N LEU A 167 10.10 -3.28 -1.20
CA LEU A 167 11.29 -4.08 -0.89
C LEU A 167 12.53 -3.23 -0.59
N HIS A 168 12.64 -2.03 -1.12
CA HIS A 168 13.76 -1.12 -0.84
C HIS A 168 13.72 -0.49 0.58
N HIS A 169 12.64 -0.74 1.35
CA HIS A 169 12.56 -0.39 2.76
C HIS A 169 12.99 -1.54 3.69
N ILE A 170 13.36 -2.67 3.11
CA ILE A 170 13.85 -3.85 3.84
C ILE A 170 15.37 -3.83 3.74
N GLU A 171 16.04 -3.85 4.88
CA GLU A 171 17.51 -3.86 4.92
C GLU A 171 18.07 -5.20 4.43
N ASP A 172 19.26 -5.20 3.85
CA ASP A 172 19.86 -6.41 3.28
C ASP A 172 19.99 -7.55 4.30
N TYR A 173 20.23 -7.23 5.58
CA TYR A 173 20.33 -8.23 6.65
C TYR A 173 18.98 -8.86 7.04
N GLU A 174 17.86 -8.28 6.60
CA GLU A 174 16.50 -8.81 6.80
C GLU A 174 16.07 -9.78 5.67
N ASP A 175 16.95 -10.03 4.71
CA ASP A 175 16.76 -10.95 3.59
C ASP A 175 15.52 -10.64 2.72
N PRO A 176 15.48 -9.49 2.01
CA PRO A 176 14.35 -9.15 1.16
C PRO A 176 14.06 -10.18 0.06
N ALA A 177 15.09 -10.89 -0.42
CA ALA A 177 14.91 -11.94 -1.42
C ALA A 177 14.21 -13.18 -0.84
N GLY A 178 14.57 -13.59 0.37
CA GLY A 178 13.90 -14.67 1.09
C GLY A 178 12.47 -14.32 1.47
N ILE A 179 12.21 -13.09 1.87
CA ILE A 179 10.85 -12.57 2.12
C ILE A 179 10.00 -12.69 0.84
N ALA A 180 10.51 -12.19 -0.29
CA ALA A 180 9.80 -12.28 -1.57
C ALA A 180 9.54 -13.72 -2.00
N ALA A 181 10.52 -14.63 -1.78
CA ALA A 181 10.38 -16.05 -2.05
C ALA A 181 9.27 -16.69 -1.18
N GLN A 182 9.26 -16.41 0.13
CA GLN A 182 8.22 -16.93 1.04
C GLN A 182 6.81 -16.48 0.66
N LEU A 183 6.64 -15.28 0.13
CA LEU A 183 5.36 -14.78 -0.37
C LEU A 183 4.96 -15.48 -1.68
N ARG A 184 5.91 -15.70 -2.59
CA ARG A 184 5.69 -16.29 -3.90
C ARG A 184 5.44 -17.81 -3.85
N ASP A 185 6.22 -18.54 -3.05
CA ASP A 185 6.28 -20.01 -3.11
C ASP A 185 4.95 -20.75 -2.84
N PRO A 186 4.02 -20.24 -2.01
CA PRO A 186 2.70 -20.85 -1.87
C PRO A 186 1.74 -20.54 -3.03
N MET A 187 2.14 -19.72 -4.00
CA MET A 187 1.27 -19.33 -5.12
C MET A 187 1.42 -20.33 -6.28
N PRO A 188 0.32 -20.71 -6.94
CA PRO A 188 0.36 -21.64 -8.06
C PRO A 188 0.96 -21.00 -9.32
N ALA A 189 1.30 -21.86 -10.28
CA ALA A 189 1.71 -21.41 -11.61
C ALA A 189 0.66 -20.50 -12.25
N GLY A 190 1.13 -19.46 -12.90
CA GLY A 190 0.26 -18.42 -13.50
C GLY A 190 -0.01 -17.24 -12.58
N SER A 191 0.56 -17.24 -11.34
CA SER A 191 0.53 -16.09 -10.44
C SER A 191 1.56 -15.04 -10.87
#